data_001feff342b19188799fa1b386563222
#
_entry.id   001feff342b19188799fa1b386563222
#
_cell.length_a   1.000
_cell.length_b   1.000
_cell.length_c   1.000
_cell.angle_alpha   90.00
_cell.angle_beta   90.00
_cell.angle_gamma   90.00
#
_symmetry.space_group_name_H-M   'P 1'
#
loop_
_entity.id
_entity.type
_entity.pdbx_description
1 polymer ?
#
loop_
_entity_poly.entity_id
_entity_poly.type
_entity_poly.pdbx_seq_one_letter_code
_entity_poly.pdbx_strand_id
1 'polypeptide(L)'
;MNIKNLIPANEFCVNHQIGISFISSLHENGLIKMITIEETSYIHKNQLPDLERIIRFSSELDINIEGIETITHLLKRITELQNEISILKTRLNLNLYSPEKCE
;
A
#
# COMPACT_ATOMS: atom_id res chain seq x y z
N MET A 1 1.55 16.79 15.49
CA MET A 1 1.53 16.17 14.18
C MET A 1 2.76 16.55 13.38
N ASN A 2 3.35 15.58 12.73
CA ASN A 2 4.59 15.83 12.01
C ASN A 2 4.28 16.11 10.55
N ILE A 3 4.27 17.40 10.20
CA ILE A 3 3.93 17.81 8.83
C ILE A 3 5.01 17.40 7.84
N LYS A 4 6.22 17.13 8.31
CA LYS A 4 7.30 16.77 7.41
C LYS A 4 7.04 15.48 6.67
N ASN A 5 6.21 14.61 7.22
CA ASN A 5 5.91 13.31 6.60
C ASN A 5 4.63 13.34 5.79
N LEU A 6 4.10 14.53 5.54
CA LEU A 6 2.85 14.68 4.81
C LEU A 6 3.11 15.40 3.49
N ILE A 7 2.39 14.98 2.47
CA ILE A 7 2.46 15.61 1.15
C ILE A 7 1.06 16.07 0.78
N PRO A 8 0.90 17.33 0.37
CA PRO A 8 -0.42 17.78 -0.08
C PRO A 8 -0.91 16.90 -1.24
N ALA A 9 -2.15 16.49 -1.17
CA ALA A 9 -2.70 15.60 -2.20
C ALA A 9 -2.67 16.27 -3.56
N ASN A 10 -2.94 17.58 -3.63
CA ASN A 10 -2.91 18.29 -4.89
C ASN A 10 -1.51 18.29 -5.50
N GLU A 11 -0.50 18.48 -4.68
CA GLU A 11 0.87 18.48 -5.17
C GLU A 11 1.24 17.10 -5.71
N PHE A 12 0.84 16.05 -5.02
CA PHE A 12 1.09 14.69 -5.49
C PHE A 12 0.42 14.47 -6.84
N CYS A 13 -0.82 14.93 -6.98
CA CYS A 13 -1.56 14.75 -8.23
C CYS A 13 -0.88 15.45 -9.39
N VAL A 14 -0.38 16.66 -9.16
CA VAL A 14 0.31 17.38 -10.21
C VAL A 14 1.58 16.69 -10.60
N ASN A 15 2.36 16.24 -9.62
CA ASN A 15 3.64 15.60 -9.91
C ASN A 15 3.48 14.29 -10.67
N HIS A 16 2.40 13.58 -10.43
CA HIS A 16 2.20 12.28 -11.07
C HIS A 16 1.18 12.34 -12.20
N GLN A 17 0.69 13.55 -12.52
CA GLN A 17 -0.20 13.77 -13.64
C GLN A 17 -1.47 12.92 -13.54
N ILE A 18 -2.04 12.88 -12.35
CA ILE A 18 -3.30 12.18 -12.12
C ILE A 18 -4.32 13.17 -11.59
N GLY A 19 -5.59 12.83 -11.74
CA GLY A 19 -6.66 13.69 -11.29
C GLY A 19 -6.93 13.55 -9.81
N ILE A 20 -7.37 14.65 -9.19
CA ILE A 20 -7.70 14.58 -7.77
C ILE A 20 -8.92 13.67 -7.55
N SER A 21 -9.79 13.52 -8.55
CA SER A 21 -10.92 12.64 -8.39
C SER A 21 -10.51 11.18 -8.24
N PHE A 22 -9.41 10.78 -8.91
CA PHE A 22 -8.89 9.44 -8.74
C PHE A 22 -8.42 9.21 -7.33
N ILE A 23 -7.67 10.16 -6.78
CA ILE A 23 -7.19 10.06 -5.40
C ILE A 23 -8.37 10.03 -4.43
N SER A 24 -9.37 10.86 -4.66
CA SER A 24 -10.55 10.87 -3.81
C SER A 24 -11.26 9.53 -3.84
N SER A 25 -11.36 8.93 -5.02
CA SER A 25 -11.99 7.61 -5.15
C SER A 25 -11.22 6.54 -4.39
N LEU A 26 -9.89 6.60 -4.46
CA LEU A 26 -9.07 5.67 -3.70
C LEU A 26 -9.31 5.81 -2.20
N HIS A 27 -9.41 7.05 -1.74
CA HIS A 27 -9.68 7.29 -0.33
C HIS A 27 -11.06 6.78 0.06
N GLU A 28 -12.07 7.03 -0.77
CA GLU A 28 -13.42 6.59 -0.48
C GLU A 28 -13.53 5.08 -0.43
N ASN A 29 -12.71 4.39 -1.20
CA ASN A 29 -12.72 2.94 -1.21
C ASN A 29 -11.77 2.32 -0.20
N GLY A 30 -11.16 3.14 0.64
CA GLY A 30 -10.31 2.64 1.71
C GLY A 30 -8.94 2.19 1.27
N LEU A 31 -8.54 2.51 0.05
CA LEU A 31 -7.25 2.08 -0.46
C LEU A 31 -6.10 2.95 0.00
N ILE A 32 -6.38 4.20 0.32
CA ILE A 32 -5.39 5.09 0.91
C ILE A 32 -6.07 5.89 2.01
N LYS A 33 -5.26 6.50 2.85
CA LYS A 33 -5.75 7.37 3.92
C LYS A 33 -5.28 8.78 3.65
N MET A 34 -6.16 9.74 3.90
CA MET A 34 -5.81 11.14 3.78
C MET A 34 -6.12 11.84 5.08
N ILE A 35 -5.30 12.85 5.39
CA ILE A 35 -5.45 13.66 6.59
C ILE A 35 -5.77 15.07 6.14
N THR A 36 -6.83 15.65 6.71
CA THR A 36 -7.23 17.00 6.35
C THR A 36 -6.84 17.95 7.48
N ILE A 37 -6.06 18.97 7.13
CA ILE A 37 -5.65 20.00 8.06
C ILE A 37 -5.98 21.34 7.41
N GLU A 38 -6.86 22.13 8.07
CA GLU A 38 -7.22 23.44 7.58
C GLU A 38 -7.65 23.39 6.11
N GLU A 39 -8.55 22.46 5.82
CA GLU A 39 -9.14 22.33 4.49
C GLU A 39 -8.18 21.85 3.40
N THR A 40 -6.98 21.43 3.78
CA THR A 40 -6.04 20.86 2.84
C THR A 40 -5.87 19.37 3.17
N SER A 41 -5.99 18.54 2.14
CA SER A 41 -5.81 17.10 2.32
C SER A 41 -4.37 16.72 2.06
N TYR A 42 -3.86 15.85 2.91
CA TYR A 42 -2.48 15.40 2.84
C TYR A 42 -2.41 13.89 2.81
N ILE A 43 -1.35 13.39 2.20
CA ILE A 43 -1.06 11.95 2.13
C ILE A 43 0.23 11.71 2.90
N HIS A 44 0.23 10.72 3.77
CA HIS A 44 1.43 10.38 4.52
C HIS A 44 2.45 9.72 3.59
N LYS A 45 3.71 10.09 3.78
CA LYS A 45 4.76 9.61 2.90
C LYS A 45 4.90 8.09 2.92
N ASN A 46 4.55 7.44 4.03
CA ASN A 46 4.69 6.01 4.11
C ASN A 46 3.70 5.29 3.20
N GLN A 47 2.72 5.98 2.64
CA GLN A 47 1.79 5.38 1.68
C GLN A 47 2.26 5.48 0.24
N LEU A 48 3.34 6.22 -0.01
CA LEU A 48 3.75 6.48 -1.39
C LEU A 48 4.08 5.21 -2.18
N PRO A 49 4.80 4.23 -1.63
CA PRO A 49 5.06 3.03 -2.42
C PRO A 49 3.78 2.31 -2.83
N ASP A 50 2.82 2.19 -1.93
CA ASP A 50 1.55 1.56 -2.25
C ASP A 50 0.78 2.38 -3.27
N LEU A 51 0.78 3.69 -3.11
CA LEU A 51 0.05 4.56 -3.99
C LEU A 51 0.63 4.53 -5.40
N GLU A 52 1.96 4.50 -5.51
CA GLU A 52 2.59 4.41 -6.81
C GLU A 52 2.27 3.10 -7.50
N ARG A 53 2.18 2.01 -6.73
CA ARG A 53 1.78 0.72 -7.29
C ARG A 53 0.35 0.77 -7.80
N ILE A 54 -0.55 1.40 -7.04
CA ILE A 54 -1.93 1.54 -7.44
C ILE A 54 -2.04 2.34 -8.74
N ILE A 55 -1.27 3.41 -8.83
CA ILE A 55 -1.27 4.23 -10.04
C ILE A 55 -0.83 3.40 -11.24
N ARG A 56 0.19 2.56 -11.08
CA ARG A 56 0.64 1.72 -12.19
C ARG A 56 -0.42 0.69 -12.58
N PHE A 57 -1.13 0.12 -11.60
CA PHE A 57 -2.22 -0.79 -11.94
C PHE A 57 -3.24 -0.08 -12.83
N SER A 58 -3.53 1.17 -12.51
CA SER A 58 -4.53 1.90 -13.27
C SER A 58 -4.00 2.33 -14.63
N SER A 59 -2.79 2.88 -14.67
CA SER A 59 -2.30 3.51 -15.90
C SER A 59 -1.64 2.54 -16.86
N GLU A 60 -0.97 1.53 -16.34
CA GLU A 60 -0.26 0.59 -17.20
C GLU A 60 -1.06 -0.66 -17.52
N LEU A 61 -1.88 -1.10 -16.58
CA LEU A 61 -2.64 -2.32 -16.74
C LEU A 61 -4.13 -2.06 -16.92
N ASP A 62 -4.52 -0.80 -16.86
CA ASP A 62 -5.91 -0.40 -17.11
C ASP A 62 -6.89 -1.11 -16.18
N ILE A 63 -6.50 -1.27 -14.92
CA ILE A 63 -7.35 -1.94 -13.93
C ILE A 63 -8.21 -0.89 -13.25
N ASN A 64 -9.49 -1.14 -13.14
CA ASN A 64 -10.39 -0.19 -12.48
C ASN A 64 -10.25 -0.28 -10.97
N ILE A 65 -10.93 0.62 -10.26
CA ILE A 65 -10.75 0.72 -8.80
C ILE A 65 -11.21 -0.53 -8.10
N GLU A 66 -12.28 -1.16 -8.56
CA GLU A 66 -12.73 -2.40 -7.97
C GLU A 66 -11.69 -3.50 -8.10
N GLY A 67 -11.06 -3.57 -9.28
CA GLY A 67 -9.99 -4.54 -9.47
C GLY A 67 -8.78 -4.24 -8.62
N ILE A 68 -8.44 -2.97 -8.48
CA ILE A 68 -7.32 -2.57 -7.64
C ILE A 68 -7.60 -2.93 -6.19
N GLU A 69 -8.82 -2.72 -5.74
CA GLU A 69 -9.19 -3.08 -4.37
C GLU A 69 -9.02 -4.58 -4.15
N THR A 70 -9.48 -5.38 -5.10
CA THR A 70 -9.34 -6.82 -5.01
C THR A 70 -7.88 -7.25 -4.96
N ILE A 71 -7.06 -6.66 -5.83
CA ILE A 71 -5.65 -6.99 -5.87
C ILE A 71 -4.98 -6.60 -4.56
N THR A 72 -5.33 -5.45 -4.01
CA THR A 72 -4.75 -4.99 -2.76
C THR A 72 -5.08 -5.96 -1.63
N HIS A 73 -6.31 -6.42 -1.57
CA HIS A 73 -6.70 -7.43 -0.59
C HIS A 73 -5.92 -8.71 -0.75
N LEU A 74 -5.76 -9.17 -1.99
CA LEU A 74 -5.04 -10.41 -2.24
C LEU A 74 -3.56 -10.27 -1.90
N LEU A 75 -2.95 -9.14 -2.21
CA LEU A 75 -1.56 -8.93 -1.87
C LEU A 75 -1.36 -8.89 -0.36
N LYS A 76 -2.30 -8.30 0.35
CA LYS A 76 -2.24 -8.29 1.80
C LYS A 76 -2.34 -9.72 2.35
N ARG A 77 -3.26 -10.51 1.78
CA ARG A 77 -3.40 -11.90 2.21
C ARG A 77 -2.15 -12.71 1.91
N ILE A 78 -1.54 -12.46 0.75
CA ILE A 78 -0.29 -13.14 0.41
C ILE A 78 0.79 -12.80 1.43
N THR A 79 0.91 -11.53 1.81
CA THR A 79 1.90 -11.13 2.80
C THR A 79 1.64 -11.82 4.14
N GLU A 80 0.37 -11.89 4.56
CA GLU A 80 0.03 -12.58 5.79
C GLU A 80 0.41 -14.04 5.74
N LEU A 81 0.13 -14.70 4.61
CA LEU A 81 0.46 -16.11 4.46
C LEU A 81 1.97 -16.33 4.44
N GLN A 82 2.71 -15.43 3.80
CA GLN A 82 4.16 -15.54 3.80
C GLN A 82 4.71 -15.42 5.21
N ASN A 83 4.14 -14.52 6.00
CA ASN A 83 4.56 -14.39 7.39
C ASN A 83 4.24 -15.62 8.19
N GLU A 84 3.07 -16.22 7.97
CA GLU A 84 2.71 -17.43 8.67
C GLU A 84 3.65 -18.58 8.30
N ILE A 85 3.97 -18.68 7.01
CA ILE A 85 4.89 -19.71 6.57
C ILE A 85 6.27 -19.50 7.21
N SER A 86 6.71 -18.26 7.27
CA SER A 86 8.00 -17.96 7.88
C SER A 86 8.02 -18.35 9.35
N ILE A 87 6.95 -18.04 10.07
CA ILE A 87 6.84 -18.38 11.48
C ILE A 87 6.84 -19.90 11.66
N LEU A 88 6.07 -20.61 10.83
CA LEU A 88 6.00 -22.07 10.92
C LEU A 88 7.33 -22.72 10.60
N LYS A 89 8.04 -22.18 9.61
CA LYS A 89 9.38 -22.71 9.29
C LYS A 89 10.32 -22.52 10.46
N THR A 90 10.26 -21.37 11.10
CA THR A 90 11.11 -21.11 12.26
C THR A 90 10.82 -22.09 13.38
N ARG A 91 9.54 -22.33 13.66
CA ARG A 91 9.17 -23.26 14.70
C ARG A 91 9.62 -24.67 14.37
N LEU A 92 9.47 -25.06 13.10
CA LEU A 92 9.88 -26.38 12.68
C LEU A 92 11.38 -26.55 12.84
N ASN A 93 12.15 -25.57 12.43
CA ASN A 93 13.58 -25.64 12.55
C ASN A 93 14.03 -25.75 14.01
N LEU A 94 13.38 -24.99 14.87
CA LEU A 94 13.69 -25.06 16.29
C LEU A 94 13.36 -26.43 16.87
N ASN A 95 12.25 -27.02 16.46
CA ASN A 95 11.83 -28.30 16.98
C ASN A 95 12.64 -29.45 16.41
N LEU A 96 12.98 -29.38 15.14
CA LEU A 96 13.68 -30.47 14.50
C LEU A 96 15.18 -30.31 14.55
N TYR A 97 15.64 -29.17 15.02
CA TYR A 97 17.06 -28.93 15.07
C TYR A 97 17.66 -29.06 13.69
N SER A 98 17.58 -28.04 12.91
CA SER A 98 18.20 -28.01 11.62
C SER A 98 19.32 -27.00 11.64
N PRO A 99 20.52 -27.43 11.58
CA PRO A 99 21.62 -26.49 11.66
C PRO A 99 21.79 -25.66 10.43
N GLU A 100 21.31 -26.17 9.35
CA GLU A 100 21.47 -25.39 8.23
C GLU A 100 20.51 -24.45 8.06
N LYS A 101 20.69 -23.71 7.80
CA LYS A 101 19.84 -22.85 7.75
C LYS A 101 19.55 -22.53 6.67
N CYS A 102 19.09 -22.28 6.26
CA CYS A 102 18.69 -22.07 5.30
C CYS A 102 18.67 -21.02 4.84
N GLU A 103 18.81 -20.72 4.34
CA GLU A 103 18.72 -19.72 4.01
C GLU A 103 18.23 -19.29 3.62
#